data_f20605dbbf2deb436ad5a975554398c2
#
_entry.id   f20605dbbf2deb436ad5a975554398c2
#
_cell.length_a   1.000
_cell.length_b   1.000
_cell.length_c   1.000
_cell.angle_alpha   90.00
_cell.angle_beta   90.00
_cell.angle_gamma   90.00
#
_symmetry.space_group_name_H-M   'P 1'
#
loop_
_entity.id
_entity.type
_entity.pdbx_description
1 polymer ?
#
loop_
_entity_poly.entity_id
_entity_poly.type
_entity_poly.pdbx_seq_one_letter_code
_entity_poly.pdbx_strand_id
1 'polypeptide(L)'
;NVVFETVMADELCLNPNANNNSNNGKKLRETLSETCTRRRAEGRNIVAGINTGFFNSHDGFPRGFHIEYGEPVFINNPTVRQSLSNHRPGFTFFEDRTVSFDNRSFTGYLKVNDTDYEYYSVNDTIVRLNNTDGYDANLYTSRFRKEPHPGIYNPVGSDALFVVGRCSQQMTVNDGWFDATVTAIVDGRNGASVEVPFVSEKTDWVLQVTGEKAAALAAALKVGD
;
A
#
# COMPACT_ATOMS: atom_id res chain seq x y z
N ASN A 1 22.21 22.69 -2.67
CA ASN A 1 20.91 22.19 -3.15
C ASN A 1 20.16 21.57 -1.97
N VAL A 2 18.92 21.95 -1.77
CA VAL A 2 18.01 21.32 -0.81
C VAL A 2 17.11 20.35 -1.58
N VAL A 3 16.98 19.12 -1.09
CA VAL A 3 16.08 18.10 -1.62
C VAL A 3 14.97 17.91 -0.59
N PHE A 4 13.74 17.79 -1.06
CA PHE A 4 12.59 17.42 -0.23
C PHE A 4 12.41 15.91 -0.25
N GLU A 5 12.26 15.32 0.92
CA GLU A 5 11.92 13.91 1.07
C GLU A 5 10.63 13.79 1.90
N THR A 6 9.75 12.91 1.49
CA THR A 6 8.70 12.39 2.34
C THR A 6 9.22 11.12 3.00
N VAL A 7 8.98 10.94 4.27
CA VAL A 7 9.54 9.81 5.03
C VAL A 7 8.47 9.24 5.95
N MET A 8 8.29 7.93 5.90
CA MET A 8 7.46 7.21 6.87
C MET A 8 8.29 6.70 8.04
N ALA A 9 7.63 6.55 9.18
CA ALA A 9 8.21 5.87 10.32
C ALA A 9 8.69 4.49 9.92
N ASP A 10 9.97 4.19 10.16
CA ASP A 10 10.62 2.92 9.83
C ASP A 10 10.46 2.48 8.36
N GLU A 11 10.16 3.43 7.45
CA GLU A 11 9.98 3.20 6.00
C GLU A 11 8.80 2.26 5.62
N LEU A 12 7.93 1.91 6.56
CA LEU A 12 6.89 0.90 6.38
C LEU A 12 5.51 1.40 6.81
N CYS A 13 4.47 0.88 6.17
CA CYS A 13 3.08 1.18 6.52
C CYS A 13 2.65 0.50 7.83
N LEU A 14 3.16 -0.68 8.12
CA LEU A 14 2.80 -1.45 9.29
C LEU A 14 4.05 -1.88 10.07
N ASN A 15 4.15 -1.42 11.30
CA ASN A 15 5.22 -1.89 12.18
C ASN A 15 4.93 -3.35 12.62
N PRO A 16 5.83 -4.30 12.34
CA PRO A 16 5.64 -5.71 12.67
C PRO A 16 5.51 -6.00 14.16
N ASN A 17 6.00 -5.09 15.00
CA ASN A 17 5.95 -5.22 16.45
C ASN A 17 4.68 -4.61 17.09
N ALA A 18 3.76 -4.16 16.27
CA ALA A 18 2.45 -3.71 16.71
C ALA A 18 1.56 -4.91 17.04
N ASN A 19 1.72 -5.47 18.21
CA ASN A 19 0.69 -6.31 18.77
C ASN A 19 -0.51 -5.43 19.10
N ASN A 20 -1.66 -5.77 18.55
CA ASN A 20 -2.94 -5.05 18.69
C ASN A 20 -3.41 -4.81 20.13
N ASN A 21 -2.68 -5.24 21.14
CA ASN A 21 -3.10 -5.22 22.53
C ASN A 21 -2.06 -4.76 23.54
N SER A 22 -0.90 -4.28 23.15
CA SER A 22 0.06 -3.91 24.19
C SER A 22 0.56 -2.48 24.07
N ASN A 23 0.25 -1.71 25.09
CA ASN A 23 1.03 -0.57 25.56
C ASN A 23 2.49 -0.95 25.90
N ASN A 24 3.00 -2.05 25.42
CA ASN A 24 4.33 -2.57 25.71
C ASN A 24 5.42 -1.86 24.91
N GLY A 25 5.42 -0.53 24.90
CA GLY A 25 6.63 0.27 24.70
C GLY A 25 7.29 0.23 23.32
N LYS A 26 6.79 -0.55 22.37
CA LYS A 26 7.32 -0.54 21.01
C LYS A 26 6.56 0.47 20.18
N LYS A 27 7.24 1.53 19.81
CA LYS A 27 6.67 2.66 19.10
C LYS A 27 6.22 2.25 17.71
N LEU A 28 4.91 2.34 17.46
CA LEU A 28 4.31 2.30 16.11
C LEU A 28 4.57 3.60 15.34
N ARG A 29 5.25 4.53 15.95
CA ARG A 29 5.41 5.90 15.49
C ARG A 29 6.80 6.34 15.79
N GLU A 30 7.35 7.02 14.84
CA GLU A 30 8.62 7.72 14.97
C GLU A 30 8.31 9.20 15.14
N THR A 31 8.90 9.84 16.14
CA THR A 31 8.82 11.30 16.26
C THR A 31 9.66 11.94 15.15
N LEU A 32 9.37 13.18 14.81
CA LEU A 32 10.17 13.92 13.86
C LEU A 32 11.67 13.94 14.21
N SER A 33 11.99 14.04 15.49
CA SER A 33 13.39 13.98 15.97
C SER A 33 14.03 12.61 15.75
N GLU A 34 13.29 11.54 15.98
CA GLU A 34 13.76 10.17 15.73
C GLU A 34 13.98 9.91 14.25
N THR A 35 13.02 10.32 13.40
CA THR A 35 13.16 10.27 11.94
C THR A 35 14.41 11.03 11.46
N CYS A 36 14.59 12.26 11.93
CA CYS A 36 15.77 13.03 11.57
C CYS A 36 17.08 12.37 12.04
N THR A 37 17.07 11.76 13.22
CA THR A 37 18.23 11.05 13.76
C THR A 37 18.56 9.82 12.92
N ARG A 38 17.56 9.02 12.57
CA ARG A 38 17.71 7.86 11.70
C ARG A 38 18.25 8.25 10.33
N ARG A 39 17.63 9.25 9.69
CA ARG A 39 18.06 9.72 8.35
C ARG A 39 19.49 10.29 8.37
N ARG A 40 19.91 10.96 9.46
CA ARG A 40 21.31 11.39 9.60
C ARG A 40 22.26 10.20 9.73
N ALA A 41 21.88 9.14 10.45
CA ALA A 41 22.68 7.93 10.56
C ALA A 41 22.84 7.22 9.19
N GLU A 42 21.87 7.40 8.29
CA GLU A 42 21.91 6.95 6.89
C GLU A 42 22.71 7.90 5.97
N GLY A 43 23.39 8.88 6.53
CA GLY A 43 24.25 9.83 5.78
C GLY A 43 23.49 11.04 5.19
N ARG A 44 22.25 11.27 5.57
CA ARG A 44 21.47 12.44 5.11
C ARG A 44 21.80 13.68 5.93
N ASN A 45 22.05 14.81 5.27
CA ASN A 45 22.22 16.10 5.94
C ASN A 45 20.86 16.80 6.08
N ILE A 46 20.17 16.56 7.19
CA ILE A 46 18.84 17.10 7.44
C ILE A 46 18.94 18.53 7.96
N VAL A 47 18.42 19.48 7.20
CA VAL A 47 18.41 20.93 7.56
C VAL A 47 17.09 21.36 8.20
N ALA A 48 15.96 20.69 7.85
CA ALA A 48 14.65 20.96 8.40
C ALA A 48 13.76 19.73 8.26
N GLY A 49 12.70 19.66 9.07
CA GLY A 49 11.66 18.63 8.95
C GLY A 49 10.35 19.14 9.53
N ILE A 50 9.25 18.68 8.95
CA ILE A 50 7.89 18.95 9.45
C ILE A 50 7.05 17.69 9.45
N ASN A 51 6.07 17.62 10.32
CA ASN A 51 5.08 16.56 10.35
C ASN A 51 3.93 16.92 9.42
N THR A 52 3.67 16.13 8.39
CA THR A 52 2.67 16.46 7.37
C THR A 52 1.53 15.47 7.27
N GLY A 53 1.75 14.21 7.64
CA GLY A 53 0.80 13.14 7.44
C GLY A 53 -0.16 12.95 8.61
N PHE A 54 -1.38 12.53 8.28
CA PHE A 54 -2.32 12.00 9.27
C PHE A 54 -2.13 10.50 9.43
N PHE A 55 -2.34 10.00 10.64
CA PHE A 55 -2.29 8.59 10.95
C PHE A 55 -3.40 8.22 11.94
N ASN A 56 -3.71 6.96 12.01
CA ASN A 56 -4.62 6.45 13.04
C ASN A 56 -3.90 6.49 14.39
N SER A 57 -4.47 7.20 15.36
CA SER A 57 -3.87 7.36 16.68
C SER A 57 -3.77 6.06 17.49
N HIS A 58 -4.55 5.05 17.14
CA HIS A 58 -4.59 3.76 17.83
C HIS A 58 -3.45 2.84 17.38
N ASP A 59 -3.25 2.69 16.07
CA ASP A 59 -2.32 1.73 15.48
C ASP A 59 -1.14 2.37 14.73
N GLY A 60 -1.14 3.70 14.59
CA GLY A 60 -0.11 4.43 13.87
C GLY A 60 -0.22 4.33 12.35
N PHE A 61 -1.25 3.66 11.83
CA PHE A 61 -1.42 3.43 10.42
C PHE A 61 -1.61 4.73 9.64
N PRO A 62 -0.93 4.94 8.51
CA PRO A 62 -1.05 6.19 7.75
C PRO A 62 -2.47 6.37 7.18
N ARG A 63 -2.80 7.59 6.82
CA ARG A 63 -4.06 7.95 6.18
C ARG A 63 -3.82 8.85 4.99
N GLY A 64 -4.59 8.61 3.93
CA GLY A 64 -4.52 9.39 2.70
C GLY A 64 -3.53 8.83 1.70
N PHE A 65 -2.69 9.67 1.15
CA PHE A 65 -1.71 9.31 0.13
C PHE A 65 -0.31 9.55 0.66
N HIS A 66 0.55 8.56 0.48
CA HIS A 66 1.99 8.70 0.65
C HIS A 66 2.69 8.08 -0.55
N ILE A 67 3.34 8.93 -1.32
CA ILE A 67 4.13 8.56 -2.51
C ILE A 67 5.53 9.11 -2.29
N GLU A 68 6.53 8.26 -2.43
CA GLU A 68 7.93 8.59 -2.18
C GLU A 68 8.75 8.31 -3.44
N TYR A 69 9.31 9.36 -4.05
CA TYR A 69 10.04 9.25 -5.33
C TYR A 69 9.27 8.52 -6.44
N GLY A 70 7.96 8.77 -6.52
CA GLY A 70 7.07 8.09 -7.44
C GLY A 70 6.57 6.72 -6.98
N GLU A 71 7.18 6.09 -5.98
CA GLU A 71 6.72 4.82 -5.41
C GLU A 71 5.43 5.03 -4.60
N PRO A 72 4.35 4.29 -4.89
CA PRO A 72 3.14 4.33 -4.09
C PRO A 72 3.35 3.52 -2.79
N VAL A 73 3.68 4.23 -1.70
CA VAL A 73 3.98 3.60 -0.40
C VAL A 73 2.70 3.25 0.35
N PHE A 74 1.77 4.20 0.40
CA PHE A 74 0.46 4.00 1.01
C PHE A 74 -0.59 4.83 0.28
N ILE A 75 -1.68 4.21 -0.08
CA ILE A 75 -2.81 4.89 -0.71
C ILE A 75 -4.11 4.34 -0.13
N ASN A 76 -4.84 5.24 0.51
CA ASN A 76 -6.22 5.01 0.91
C ASN A 76 -7.08 6.00 0.13
N ASN A 77 -7.70 5.54 -0.96
CA ASN A 77 -8.43 6.42 -1.86
C ASN A 77 -9.77 6.85 -1.24
N PRO A 78 -9.94 8.11 -0.86
CA PRO A 78 -11.17 8.59 -0.25
C PRO A 78 -12.34 8.70 -1.25
N THR A 79 -12.07 8.74 -2.56
CA THR A 79 -13.14 8.90 -3.57
C THR A 79 -14.04 7.68 -3.67
N VAL A 80 -13.54 6.51 -3.31
CA VAL A 80 -14.32 5.28 -3.26
C VAL A 80 -15.14 5.17 -1.96
N ARG A 81 -14.77 5.92 -0.93
CA ARG A 81 -15.57 6.04 0.30
C ARG A 81 -16.47 7.25 0.16
N GLN A 82 -17.76 7.06 0.02
CA GLN A 82 -18.80 8.10 -0.13
C GLN A 82 -18.87 9.18 0.98
N SER A 83 -17.89 9.24 1.87
CA SER A 83 -17.79 10.25 2.89
C SER A 83 -16.91 11.40 2.39
N LEU A 84 -17.52 12.49 2.00
CA LEU A 84 -16.89 13.77 1.65
C LEU A 84 -15.92 14.29 2.75
N SER A 85 -16.06 13.80 3.98
CA SER A 85 -15.21 14.18 5.12
C SER A 85 -13.77 13.69 5.01
N ASN A 86 -13.46 12.78 4.09
CA ASN A 86 -12.12 12.20 3.92
C ASN A 86 -11.35 12.75 2.72
N HIS A 87 -11.95 13.63 1.92
CA HIS A 87 -11.24 14.36 0.88
C HIS A 87 -10.27 15.35 1.54
N ARG A 88 -9.02 14.99 1.60
CA ARG A 88 -7.98 15.89 2.13
C ARG A 88 -7.07 16.29 0.98
N PRO A 89 -6.78 17.59 0.84
CA PRO A 89 -5.83 18.03 -0.15
C PRO A 89 -4.47 17.39 0.11
N GLY A 90 -3.87 16.89 -0.94
CA GLY A 90 -2.52 16.39 -0.94
C GLY A 90 -1.52 17.53 -1.12
N PHE A 91 -0.35 17.40 -0.52
CA PHE A 91 0.80 18.24 -0.81
C PHE A 91 1.77 17.42 -1.68
N THR A 92 2.05 17.94 -2.87
CA THR A 92 2.92 17.26 -3.84
C THR A 92 4.12 18.13 -4.15
N PHE A 93 5.31 17.56 -3.98
CA PHE A 93 6.55 18.08 -4.54
C PHE A 93 6.84 17.37 -5.85
N PHE A 94 7.03 18.12 -6.91
CA PHE A 94 7.44 17.59 -8.20
C PHE A 94 8.97 17.61 -8.36
N GLU A 95 9.46 16.82 -9.28
CA GLU A 95 10.89 16.75 -9.61
C GLU A 95 11.44 18.08 -10.09
N ASP A 96 10.62 18.87 -10.79
CA ASP A 96 10.94 20.24 -11.24
C ASP A 96 10.94 21.28 -10.10
N ARG A 97 10.72 20.83 -8.84
CA ARG A 97 10.64 21.64 -7.62
C ARG A 97 9.40 22.52 -7.51
N THR A 98 8.43 22.32 -8.37
CA THR A 98 7.12 22.94 -8.19
C THR A 98 6.34 22.22 -7.09
N VAL A 99 5.34 22.89 -6.55
CA VAL A 99 4.50 22.39 -5.45
C VAL A 99 3.05 22.56 -5.84
N SER A 100 2.22 21.58 -5.55
CA SER A 100 0.77 21.71 -5.63
C SER A 100 0.07 21.29 -4.36
N PHE A 101 -1.09 21.92 -4.14
CA PHE A 101 -2.04 21.59 -3.08
C PHE A 101 -3.38 21.34 -3.74
N ASP A 102 -3.74 20.08 -3.90
CA ASP A 102 -5.00 19.71 -4.53
C ASP A 102 -5.50 18.35 -4.06
N ASN A 103 -6.73 18.04 -4.42
CA ASN A 103 -7.29 16.71 -4.22
C ASN A 103 -6.73 15.78 -5.30
N ARG A 104 -6.09 14.70 -4.86
CA ARG A 104 -5.58 13.65 -5.76
C ARG A 104 -6.49 12.42 -5.71
N SER A 105 -6.57 11.75 -6.83
CA SER A 105 -7.16 10.43 -6.96
C SER A 105 -6.09 9.45 -7.44
N PHE A 106 -6.28 8.19 -7.10
CA PHE A 106 -5.43 7.11 -7.57
C PHE A 106 -6.28 5.98 -8.13
N THR A 107 -5.88 5.47 -9.27
CA THR A 107 -6.38 4.22 -9.83
C THR A 107 -5.20 3.45 -10.35
N GLY A 108 -5.07 2.21 -9.91
CA GLY A 108 -4.12 1.25 -10.47
C GLY A 108 -4.86 0.22 -11.30
N TYR A 109 -4.15 -0.41 -12.21
CA TYR A 109 -4.69 -1.42 -13.12
C TYR A 109 -3.78 -2.63 -13.15
N LEU A 110 -4.39 -3.82 -13.12
CA LEU A 110 -3.77 -5.05 -13.58
C LEU A 110 -4.40 -5.39 -14.93
N LYS A 111 -3.62 -5.40 -16.00
CA LYS A 111 -4.09 -5.79 -17.32
C LYS A 111 -3.84 -7.27 -17.55
N VAL A 112 -4.90 -8.00 -17.85
CA VAL A 112 -4.84 -9.43 -18.20
C VAL A 112 -5.47 -9.60 -19.58
N ASN A 113 -4.68 -9.98 -20.56
CA ASN A 113 -5.08 -9.94 -21.98
C ASN A 113 -5.56 -8.52 -22.34
N ASP A 114 -6.80 -8.37 -22.77
CA ASP A 114 -7.41 -7.08 -23.12
C ASP A 114 -8.34 -6.51 -22.03
N THR A 115 -8.30 -7.07 -20.81
CA THR A 115 -9.17 -6.66 -19.70
C THR A 115 -8.37 -5.98 -18.63
N ASP A 116 -8.82 -4.78 -18.23
CA ASP A 116 -8.24 -4.01 -17.13
C ASP A 116 -9.01 -4.27 -15.83
N TYR A 117 -8.29 -4.69 -14.79
CA TYR A 117 -8.80 -4.89 -13.44
C TYR A 117 -8.33 -3.76 -12.54
N GLU A 118 -9.23 -2.89 -12.15
CA GLU A 118 -8.92 -1.71 -11.36
C GLU A 118 -8.71 -2.04 -9.87
N TYR A 119 -7.77 -1.33 -9.24
CA TYR A 119 -7.62 -1.25 -7.79
C TYR A 119 -7.40 0.20 -7.35
N TYR A 120 -7.81 0.54 -6.13
CA TYR A 120 -7.87 1.92 -5.66
C TYR A 120 -7.08 2.16 -4.39
N SER A 121 -6.45 1.14 -3.83
CA SER A 121 -5.66 1.25 -2.60
C SER A 121 -4.34 0.48 -2.71
N VAL A 122 -3.35 0.98 -2.00
CA VAL A 122 -2.02 0.36 -1.89
C VAL A 122 -1.65 0.31 -0.42
N ASN A 123 -1.27 -0.89 0.05
CA ASN A 123 -0.84 -1.15 1.42
C ASN A 123 -1.87 -0.71 2.48
N ASP A 124 -3.15 -0.68 2.14
CA ASP A 124 -4.24 -0.40 3.09
C ASP A 124 -4.65 -1.69 3.83
N THR A 125 -4.91 -1.59 5.13
CA THR A 125 -5.38 -2.73 5.93
C THR A 125 -6.88 -2.96 5.83
N ILE A 126 -7.62 -2.03 5.24
CA ILE A 126 -9.07 -2.06 5.26
C ILE A 126 -9.61 -2.67 3.97
N VAL A 127 -9.45 -3.97 3.81
CA VAL A 127 -10.33 -4.75 2.92
C VAL A 127 -11.59 -5.06 3.72
N ARG A 128 -12.60 -4.23 3.59
CA ARG A 128 -13.87 -4.44 4.30
C ARG A 128 -14.74 -5.43 3.54
N LEU A 129 -14.99 -6.57 4.17
CA LEU A 129 -15.81 -7.68 3.71
C LEU A 129 -17.27 -7.35 3.37
N ASN A 130 -17.79 -6.22 3.74
CA ASN A 130 -19.21 -5.87 3.59
C ASN A 130 -19.40 -4.55 2.83
N ASN A 131 -18.49 -4.20 1.94
CA ASN A 131 -18.64 -2.93 1.26
C ASN A 131 -19.14 -3.12 -0.17
N THR A 132 -20.41 -2.80 -0.37
CA THR A 132 -21.01 -2.60 -1.70
C THR A 132 -20.37 -1.46 -2.49
N ASP A 133 -19.35 -0.79 -1.95
CA ASP A 133 -18.82 0.48 -2.41
C ASP A 133 -17.47 0.36 -3.16
N GLY A 134 -17.16 -0.80 -3.74
CA GLY A 134 -16.06 -0.90 -4.70
C GLY A 134 -14.65 -1.11 -4.14
N TYR A 135 -14.49 -1.49 -2.87
CA TYR A 135 -13.20 -1.94 -2.32
C TYR A 135 -12.97 -3.42 -2.56
N ASP A 136 -13.00 -3.79 -3.78
CA ASP A 136 -12.86 -5.17 -4.21
C ASP A 136 -11.40 -5.55 -4.50
N ALA A 137 -10.48 -4.59 -4.50
CA ALA A 137 -9.06 -4.86 -4.72
C ALA A 137 -8.12 -3.91 -3.97
N ASN A 138 -7.04 -4.47 -3.41
CA ASN A 138 -5.95 -3.74 -2.76
C ASN A 138 -4.61 -4.36 -3.12
N LEU A 139 -3.63 -3.51 -3.47
CA LEU A 139 -2.28 -3.93 -3.80
C LEU A 139 -1.39 -3.84 -2.56
N TYR A 140 -0.65 -4.91 -2.26
CA TYR A 140 0.41 -4.92 -1.26
C TYR A 140 1.77 -4.97 -1.92
N THR A 141 2.70 -4.20 -1.39
CA THR A 141 4.11 -4.14 -1.82
C THR A 141 5.04 -4.43 -0.65
N SER A 142 6.35 -4.50 -0.90
CA SER A 142 7.36 -4.64 0.14
C SER A 142 7.34 -3.52 1.21
N ARG A 143 6.69 -2.39 0.89
CA ARG A 143 6.53 -1.26 1.82
C ARG A 143 5.40 -1.48 2.85
N PHE A 144 4.61 -2.53 2.69
CA PHE A 144 3.54 -2.82 3.64
C PHE A 144 4.11 -3.21 5.02
N ARG A 145 5.11 -4.10 5.06
CA ARG A 145 5.73 -4.58 6.28
C ARG A 145 7.06 -5.29 6.03
N LYS A 146 7.85 -5.45 7.08
CA LYS A 146 9.21 -6.00 7.02
C LYS A 146 9.26 -7.53 7.13
N GLU A 147 8.30 -8.15 7.81
CA GLU A 147 8.32 -9.57 8.15
C GLU A 147 6.99 -10.24 7.84
N PRO A 148 6.99 -11.54 7.51
CA PRO A 148 5.77 -12.32 7.37
C PRO A 148 4.94 -12.28 8.66
N HIS A 149 3.62 -12.19 8.51
CA HIS A 149 2.70 -12.34 9.63
C HIS A 149 1.46 -13.08 9.18
N PRO A 150 1.10 -14.20 9.83
CA PRO A 150 -0.12 -14.92 9.50
C PRO A 150 -1.34 -14.00 9.57
N GLY A 151 -2.21 -14.09 8.59
CA GLY A 151 -3.52 -13.43 8.59
C GLY A 151 -3.56 -11.95 8.23
N ILE A 152 -2.45 -11.31 7.83
CA ILE A 152 -2.49 -9.89 7.45
C ILE A 152 -3.11 -9.67 6.08
N TYR A 153 -2.72 -10.48 5.10
CA TYR A 153 -3.35 -10.39 3.79
C TYR A 153 -4.74 -11.04 3.77
N ASN A 154 -4.96 -12.01 4.65
CA ASN A 154 -6.22 -12.73 4.76
C ASN A 154 -6.74 -12.63 6.21
N PRO A 155 -7.40 -11.54 6.60
CA PRO A 155 -8.12 -11.54 7.87
C PRO A 155 -9.11 -12.70 7.88
N VAL A 156 -9.16 -13.42 8.99
CA VAL A 156 -10.00 -14.60 9.18
C VAL A 156 -11.42 -14.34 8.63
N GLY A 157 -11.85 -15.16 7.68
CA GLY A 157 -13.15 -15.03 7.01
C GLY A 157 -13.15 -14.11 5.78
N SER A 158 -12.01 -13.67 5.27
CA SER A 158 -11.99 -12.93 3.99
C SER A 158 -12.19 -13.89 2.81
N ASP A 159 -13.18 -13.59 2.00
CA ASP A 159 -13.48 -14.29 0.75
C ASP A 159 -12.70 -13.64 -0.40
N ALA A 160 -11.41 -13.93 -0.49
CA ALA A 160 -10.50 -13.24 -1.38
C ALA A 160 -9.64 -14.18 -2.23
N LEU A 161 -9.34 -13.72 -3.44
CA LEU A 161 -8.28 -14.25 -4.29
C LEU A 161 -7.03 -13.39 -4.08
N PHE A 162 -5.87 -14.00 -3.98
CA PHE A 162 -4.58 -13.32 -3.94
C PHE A 162 -3.78 -13.69 -5.18
N VAL A 163 -3.43 -12.69 -5.97
CA VAL A 163 -2.52 -12.81 -7.10
C VAL A 163 -1.18 -12.27 -6.66
N VAL A 164 -0.17 -13.11 -6.68
CA VAL A 164 1.22 -12.73 -6.35
C VAL A 164 1.99 -12.59 -7.65
N GLY A 165 2.71 -11.51 -7.80
CA GLY A 165 3.47 -11.27 -9.01
C GLY A 165 4.75 -10.47 -8.78
N ARG A 166 5.51 -10.38 -9.86
CA ARG A 166 6.75 -9.61 -9.93
C ARG A 166 6.76 -8.75 -11.18
N CYS A 167 7.01 -7.46 -11.03
CA CYS A 167 7.23 -6.56 -12.16
C CYS A 167 8.68 -6.62 -12.65
N SER A 168 8.89 -6.26 -13.90
CA SER A 168 10.22 -6.13 -14.51
C SER A 168 11.09 -5.06 -13.84
N GLN A 169 10.44 -4.08 -13.21
CA GLN A 169 11.06 -2.99 -12.45
C GLN A 169 10.15 -2.52 -11.32
N GLN A 170 10.66 -1.67 -10.44
CA GLN A 170 9.86 -1.07 -9.36
C GLN A 170 8.74 -0.21 -9.96
N MET A 171 7.52 -0.39 -9.45
CA MET A 171 6.36 0.38 -9.89
C MET A 171 6.45 1.83 -9.40
N THR A 172 6.15 2.77 -10.30
CA THR A 172 6.04 4.19 -10.03
C THR A 172 4.73 4.75 -10.58
N VAL A 173 4.19 5.79 -9.95
CA VAL A 173 2.96 6.42 -10.42
C VAL A 173 3.22 7.22 -11.69
N ASN A 174 2.24 7.24 -12.59
CA ASN A 174 2.27 7.99 -13.86
C ASN A 174 3.35 7.57 -14.87
N ASP A 175 3.94 6.40 -14.68
CA ASP A 175 5.04 5.89 -15.52
C ASP A 175 4.57 4.83 -16.53
N GLY A 176 3.27 4.75 -16.75
CA GLY A 176 2.65 3.84 -17.73
C GLY A 176 2.51 2.41 -17.23
N TRP A 177 2.70 1.45 -18.14
CA TRP A 177 2.55 0.03 -17.88
C TRP A 177 3.89 -0.63 -17.56
N PHE A 178 3.87 -1.55 -16.61
CA PHE A 178 5.00 -2.40 -16.25
C PHE A 178 4.68 -3.83 -16.62
N ASP A 179 5.58 -4.50 -17.31
CA ASP A 179 5.48 -5.94 -17.52
C ASP A 179 5.61 -6.66 -16.17
N ALA A 180 4.73 -7.62 -15.95
CA ALA A 180 4.68 -8.38 -14.72
C ALA A 180 4.48 -9.87 -15.02
N THR A 181 4.98 -10.70 -14.13
CA THR A 181 4.79 -12.16 -14.20
C THR A 181 4.07 -12.61 -12.93
N VAL A 182 3.03 -13.41 -13.09
CA VAL A 182 2.32 -14.06 -11.98
C VAL A 182 3.17 -15.18 -11.40
N THR A 183 3.55 -15.07 -10.14
CA THR A 183 4.41 -16.06 -9.47
C THR A 183 3.62 -17.05 -8.60
N ALA A 184 2.46 -16.64 -8.09
CA ALA A 184 1.53 -17.52 -7.39
C ALA A 184 0.09 -17.00 -7.46
N ILE A 185 -0.87 -17.90 -7.35
CA ILE A 185 -2.28 -17.59 -7.18
C ILE A 185 -2.77 -18.38 -5.95
N VAL A 186 -3.31 -17.67 -4.97
CA VAL A 186 -3.80 -18.27 -3.73
C VAL A 186 -5.28 -17.97 -3.60
N ASP A 187 -6.10 -19.02 -3.67
CA ASP A 187 -7.56 -18.89 -3.63
C ASP A 187 -8.07 -19.11 -2.20
N GLY A 188 -8.39 -17.99 -1.52
CA GLY A 188 -8.99 -17.96 -0.19
C GLY A 188 -10.50 -17.75 -0.22
N ARG A 189 -11.13 -17.81 -1.38
CA ARG A 189 -12.58 -17.69 -1.50
C ARG A 189 -13.30 -18.85 -0.80
N ASN A 190 -14.55 -18.65 -0.45
CA ASN A 190 -15.35 -19.57 0.33
C ASN A 190 -14.84 -19.80 1.77
N GLY A 191 -14.19 -18.81 2.35
CA GLY A 191 -13.75 -18.85 3.75
C GLY A 191 -12.57 -19.77 4.04
N ALA A 192 -11.85 -20.23 3.00
CA ALA A 192 -10.67 -21.05 3.19
C ALA A 192 -9.58 -20.24 3.91
N SER A 193 -8.95 -20.87 4.91
CA SER A 193 -7.71 -20.30 5.49
C SER A 193 -6.57 -20.62 4.54
N VAL A 194 -5.91 -19.58 4.04
CA VAL A 194 -4.81 -19.71 3.09
C VAL A 194 -3.58 -18.96 3.57
N GLU A 195 -2.43 -19.47 3.20
CA GLU A 195 -1.16 -18.80 3.39
C GLU A 195 -0.79 -18.05 2.11
N VAL A 196 -0.63 -16.75 2.23
CA VAL A 196 -0.23 -15.89 1.12
C VAL A 196 1.26 -15.62 1.22
N PRO A 197 2.03 -15.80 0.14
CA PRO A 197 3.47 -15.51 0.13
C PRO A 197 3.75 -14.08 0.55
N PHE A 198 4.74 -13.91 1.40
CA PHE A 198 5.24 -12.59 1.79
C PHE A 198 6.12 -12.01 0.68
N VAL A 199 5.95 -10.73 0.39
CA VAL A 199 6.74 -10.01 -0.62
C VAL A 199 7.69 -9.04 0.06
N SER A 200 8.98 -9.19 -0.19
CA SER A 200 10.07 -8.38 0.38
C SER A 200 10.82 -7.57 -0.68
N GLU A 201 10.79 -8.01 -1.93
CA GLU A 201 11.47 -7.33 -3.01
C GLU A 201 10.65 -6.14 -3.53
N LYS A 202 11.32 -5.07 -3.93
CA LYS A 202 10.66 -3.84 -4.42
C LYS A 202 9.84 -4.05 -5.70
N THR A 203 10.12 -5.10 -6.44
CA THR A 203 9.40 -5.47 -7.66
C THR A 203 8.24 -6.42 -7.42
N ASP A 204 8.17 -7.03 -6.23
CA ASP A 204 7.14 -8.01 -5.89
C ASP A 204 5.88 -7.33 -5.35
N TRP A 205 4.75 -7.95 -5.62
CA TRP A 205 3.46 -7.45 -5.19
C TRP A 205 2.46 -8.59 -4.93
N VAL A 206 1.46 -8.28 -4.11
CA VAL A 206 0.28 -9.12 -3.91
C VAL A 206 -0.96 -8.26 -4.17
N LEU A 207 -1.79 -8.67 -5.11
CA LEU A 207 -3.11 -8.09 -5.33
C LEU A 207 -4.16 -8.96 -4.64
N GLN A 208 -4.80 -8.43 -3.61
CA GLN A 208 -5.96 -9.02 -2.98
C GLN A 208 -7.22 -8.56 -3.69
N VAL A 209 -8.08 -9.48 -4.09
CA VAL A 209 -9.31 -9.18 -4.82
C VAL A 209 -10.48 -9.96 -4.22
N THR A 210 -11.63 -9.33 -4.13
CA THR A 210 -12.87 -9.95 -3.62
C THR A 210 -13.99 -9.87 -4.66
N GLY A 211 -15.11 -10.56 -4.39
CA GLY A 211 -16.31 -10.47 -5.19
C GLY A 211 -16.17 -10.98 -6.64
N GLU A 212 -16.91 -10.37 -7.54
CA GLU A 212 -16.96 -10.79 -8.95
C GLU A 212 -15.62 -10.67 -9.67
N LYS A 213 -14.82 -9.65 -9.33
CA LYS A 213 -13.47 -9.48 -9.88
C LYS A 213 -12.56 -10.65 -9.51
N ALA A 214 -12.67 -11.20 -8.29
CA ALA A 214 -11.90 -12.36 -7.88
C ALA A 214 -12.24 -13.60 -8.72
N ALA A 215 -13.52 -13.81 -9.01
CA ALA A 215 -13.95 -14.91 -9.85
C ALA A 215 -13.44 -14.76 -11.31
N ALA A 216 -13.52 -13.56 -11.87
CA ALA A 216 -13.04 -13.26 -13.20
C ALA A 216 -11.52 -13.45 -13.32
N LEU A 217 -10.75 -12.93 -12.36
CA LEU A 217 -9.29 -13.09 -12.33
C LEU A 217 -8.85 -14.54 -12.17
N ALA A 218 -9.53 -15.30 -11.29
CA ALA A 218 -9.22 -16.72 -11.10
C ALA A 218 -9.46 -17.57 -12.36
N ALA A 219 -10.40 -17.15 -13.21
CA ALA A 219 -10.66 -17.83 -14.49
C ALA A 219 -9.67 -17.41 -15.60
N ALA A 220 -9.14 -16.18 -15.51
CA ALA A 220 -8.33 -15.58 -16.57
C ALA A 220 -6.82 -15.78 -16.38
N LEU A 221 -6.33 -15.93 -15.14
CA LEU A 221 -4.91 -15.95 -14.81
C LEU A 221 -4.38 -17.35 -14.50
N LYS A 222 -3.12 -17.56 -14.87
CA LYS A 222 -2.31 -18.73 -14.47
C LYS A 222 -0.95 -18.27 -13.97
N VAL A 223 -0.30 -19.11 -13.19
CA VAL A 223 1.10 -18.90 -12.81
C VAL A 223 1.97 -18.95 -14.07
N GLY A 224 2.80 -17.94 -14.24
CA GLY A 224 3.67 -17.76 -15.40
C GLY A 224 3.13 -16.79 -16.47
N ASP A 225 1.89 -16.32 -16.33
CA ASP A 225 1.34 -15.29 -17.23
C ASP A 225 2.03 -13.94 -17.00
#